data_1b387d8b1689d5694c8dd28f4b34e804
#
_entry.id   1b387d8b1689d5694c8dd28f4b34e804
#
_cell.length_a   1.000
_cell.length_b   1.000
_cell.length_c   1.000
_cell.angle_alpha   90.00
_cell.angle_beta   90.00
_cell.angle_gamma   90.00
#
_symmetry.space_group_name_H-M   'P 1'
#
loop_
_entity.id
_entity.type
_entity.pdbx_description
1 polymer ?
#
loop_
_entity_poly.entity_id
_entity_poly.type
_entity_poly.pdbx_seq_one_letter_code
_entity_poly.pdbx_strand_id
1 'polypeptide(L)'
;MPGAVVVDLGSGTGILGLLACQAGAKRVYSIEETGLIELARDIGRTNGLADRIRFIKGLSTRVDLPEPADIILADQIGHFGFEAGLFDYFSDARRRFLKPNGATIPQGITFCIAPVEHPTLWEQVEFWNGSPAGFDLRPARALASNTGYPVKLLPEQLLGPSMEPLSVDPSTSGSQPLHFGCTLPITRTGTLHGLGGWFIAQLSPTVMMTNSPLSEQRVDRRNVFFPLDQPVSVQAGDAVIVTMQILPVQIAVTWKVEIRKNDRPDTERLRFTHSTLKGMLIAREDLQRTHPAFVPTLSPWGTARQTVLMLCDGRRPLAQIENDLLHRHPDLFRSLSHAATFVAEVITRYSV
;
A
#
# COMPACT_ATOMS: atom_id res chain seq x y z
N MET A 1 20.96 -18.73 0.31
CA MET A 1 20.97 -18.10 1.66
C MET A 1 21.87 -18.82 2.71
N PRO A 2 22.69 -19.81 2.41
CA PRO A 2 23.47 -20.51 3.42
C PRO A 2 24.32 -19.56 4.25
N GLY A 3 24.16 -19.61 5.59
CA GLY A 3 24.91 -18.76 6.52
C GLY A 3 24.47 -17.29 6.62
N ALA A 4 23.49 -16.84 5.85
CA ALA A 4 23.05 -15.43 5.80
C ALA A 4 22.27 -15.01 7.04
N VAL A 5 22.40 -13.73 7.40
CA VAL A 5 21.51 -13.00 8.30
C VAL A 5 20.41 -12.35 7.46
N VAL A 6 19.16 -12.61 7.80
CA VAL A 6 17.99 -12.18 7.02
C VAL A 6 17.09 -11.31 7.86
N VAL A 7 16.52 -10.26 7.29
CA VAL A 7 15.45 -9.46 7.88
C VAL A 7 14.16 -9.67 7.10
N ASP A 8 13.09 -10.02 7.78
CA ASP A 8 11.74 -10.19 7.26
C ASP A 8 10.89 -9.01 7.75
N LEU A 9 10.58 -8.07 6.84
CA LEU A 9 9.84 -6.84 7.15
C LEU A 9 8.35 -7.06 7.01
N GLY A 10 7.58 -6.71 8.05
CA GLY A 10 6.14 -6.94 8.09
C GLY A 10 5.84 -8.43 8.00
N SER A 11 6.52 -9.23 8.83
CA SER A 11 6.60 -10.68 8.70
C SER A 11 5.25 -11.41 8.87
N GLY A 12 4.21 -10.74 9.40
CA GLY A 12 2.91 -11.33 9.65
C GLY A 12 3.03 -12.62 10.48
N THR A 13 2.67 -13.75 9.88
CA THR A 13 2.80 -15.09 10.51
C THR A 13 4.22 -15.66 10.47
N GLY A 14 5.20 -14.95 9.90
CA GLY A 14 6.61 -15.33 9.84
C GLY A 14 6.95 -16.35 8.73
N ILE A 15 6.07 -16.58 7.76
CA ILE A 15 6.28 -17.62 6.73
C ILE A 15 7.55 -17.39 5.91
N LEU A 16 7.86 -16.14 5.53
CA LEU A 16 9.07 -15.84 4.76
C LEU A 16 10.33 -16.10 5.60
N GLY A 17 10.30 -15.77 6.89
CA GLY A 17 11.37 -16.08 7.83
C GLY A 17 11.60 -17.58 7.98
N LEU A 18 10.53 -18.40 8.05
CA LEU A 18 10.61 -19.86 8.08
C LEU A 18 11.26 -20.41 6.79
N LEU A 19 10.83 -19.94 5.63
CA LEU A 19 11.40 -20.31 4.33
C LEU A 19 12.87 -19.89 4.23
N ALA A 20 13.25 -18.72 4.76
CA ALA A 20 14.64 -18.30 4.83
C ALA A 20 15.49 -19.25 5.68
N CYS A 21 14.97 -19.70 6.82
CA CYS A 21 15.62 -20.73 7.63
C CYS A 21 15.77 -22.05 6.88
N GLN A 22 14.74 -22.51 6.19
CA GLN A 22 14.77 -23.73 5.37
C GLN A 22 15.82 -23.61 4.25
N ALA A 23 15.97 -22.42 3.65
CA ALA A 23 16.99 -22.10 2.65
C ALA A 23 18.41 -21.92 3.23
N GLY A 24 18.62 -22.17 4.53
CA GLY A 24 19.93 -22.16 5.19
C GLY A 24 20.34 -20.83 5.83
N ALA A 25 19.43 -19.87 6.04
CA ALA A 25 19.76 -18.66 6.79
C ALA A 25 20.28 -19.01 8.19
N LYS A 26 21.37 -18.37 8.62
CA LYS A 26 21.94 -18.53 9.95
C LYS A 26 21.04 -17.93 11.03
N ARG A 27 20.50 -16.76 10.73
CA ARG A 27 19.65 -15.96 11.63
C ARG A 27 18.59 -15.22 10.82
N VAL A 28 17.37 -15.16 11.36
CA VAL A 28 16.28 -14.34 10.80
C VAL A 28 15.79 -13.36 11.87
N TYR A 29 15.60 -12.12 11.51
CA TYR A 29 14.92 -11.09 12.31
C TYR A 29 13.57 -10.83 11.67
N SER A 30 12.51 -11.40 12.24
CA SER A 30 11.12 -11.19 11.80
C SER A 30 10.52 -10.00 12.55
N ILE A 31 10.20 -8.92 11.83
CA ILE A 31 9.68 -7.68 12.42
C ILE A 31 8.22 -7.54 12.03
N GLU A 32 7.34 -7.39 13.03
CA GLU A 32 5.90 -7.27 12.84
C GLU A 32 5.31 -6.32 13.89
N GLU A 33 4.53 -5.32 13.46
CA GLU A 33 3.96 -4.31 14.35
C GLU A 33 2.74 -4.84 15.12
N THR A 34 1.98 -5.75 14.52
CA THR A 34 0.70 -6.23 15.05
C THR A 34 0.87 -7.39 16.04
N GLY A 35 -0.25 -7.82 16.64
CA GLY A 35 -0.29 -9.01 17.50
C GLY A 35 -0.01 -10.34 16.76
N LEU A 36 0.06 -10.35 15.42
CA LEU A 36 0.43 -11.53 14.64
C LEU A 36 1.81 -12.06 14.97
N ILE A 37 2.70 -11.23 15.51
CA ILE A 37 4.03 -11.64 15.95
C ILE A 37 3.99 -12.74 17.01
N GLU A 38 2.98 -12.80 17.86
CA GLU A 38 2.83 -13.86 18.86
C GLU A 38 2.51 -15.19 18.19
N LEU A 39 1.59 -15.17 17.20
CA LEU A 39 1.32 -16.34 16.38
C LEU A 39 2.56 -16.80 15.61
N ALA A 40 3.33 -15.85 15.06
CA ALA A 40 4.58 -16.17 14.36
C ALA A 40 5.60 -16.85 15.30
N ARG A 41 5.72 -16.41 16.57
CA ARG A 41 6.55 -17.05 17.59
C ARG A 41 6.12 -18.49 17.87
N ASP A 42 4.81 -18.71 18.00
CA ASP A 42 4.27 -20.05 18.22
C ASP A 42 4.52 -20.98 17.04
N ILE A 43 4.31 -20.49 15.81
CA ILE A 43 4.62 -21.22 14.59
C ILE A 43 6.12 -21.54 14.51
N GLY A 44 7.00 -20.58 14.78
CA GLY A 44 8.45 -20.80 14.79
C GLY A 44 8.88 -21.83 15.81
N ARG A 45 8.28 -21.82 17.00
CA ARG A 45 8.53 -22.78 18.08
C ARG A 45 8.05 -24.20 17.69
N THR A 46 6.83 -24.30 17.15
CA THR A 46 6.26 -25.57 16.68
C THR A 46 7.10 -26.24 15.59
N ASN A 47 7.76 -25.43 14.74
CA ASN A 47 8.62 -25.93 13.67
C ASN A 47 10.10 -26.11 14.08
N GLY A 48 10.44 -25.96 15.36
CA GLY A 48 11.81 -26.13 15.85
C GLY A 48 12.80 -25.06 15.36
N LEU A 49 12.31 -23.86 15.02
CA LEU A 49 13.13 -22.76 14.46
C LEU A 49 13.29 -21.57 15.43
N ALA A 50 12.82 -21.71 16.67
CA ALA A 50 12.84 -20.63 17.66
C ALA A 50 14.25 -20.07 17.92
N ASP A 51 15.29 -20.90 17.88
CA ASP A 51 16.69 -20.48 18.09
C ASP A 51 17.28 -19.72 16.90
N ARG A 52 16.66 -19.86 15.72
CA ARG A 52 17.14 -19.24 14.47
C ARG A 52 16.37 -17.99 14.09
N ILE A 53 15.15 -17.79 14.60
CA ILE A 53 14.30 -16.65 14.29
C ILE A 53 14.13 -15.80 15.57
N ARG A 54 14.50 -14.54 15.48
CA ARG A 54 14.20 -13.54 16.48
C ARG A 54 12.99 -12.72 16.06
N PHE A 55 11.87 -12.92 16.74
CA PHE A 55 10.62 -12.20 16.51
C PHE A 55 10.63 -10.88 17.27
N ILE A 56 10.51 -9.76 16.55
CA ILE A 56 10.56 -8.40 17.09
C ILE A 56 9.20 -7.73 16.86
N LYS A 57 8.50 -7.41 17.93
CA LYS A 57 7.27 -6.62 17.86
C LYS A 57 7.61 -5.15 17.68
N GLY A 58 7.18 -4.55 16.59
CA GLY A 58 7.37 -3.12 16.35
C GLY A 58 7.35 -2.75 14.87
N LEU A 59 7.29 -1.46 14.61
CA LEU A 59 7.43 -0.91 13.27
C LEU A 59 8.90 -0.98 12.85
N SER A 60 9.19 -1.51 11.67
CA SER A 60 10.57 -1.70 11.17
C SER A 60 11.41 -0.42 11.20
N THR A 61 10.79 0.73 10.97
CA THR A 61 11.44 2.05 11.02
C THR A 61 11.80 2.53 12.43
N ARG A 62 11.36 1.81 13.49
CA ARG A 62 11.58 2.19 14.91
C ARG A 62 12.34 1.15 15.73
N VAL A 63 12.67 0.01 15.14
CA VAL A 63 13.43 -1.04 15.81
C VAL A 63 14.89 -0.97 15.42
N ASP A 64 15.78 -1.45 16.29
CA ASP A 64 17.20 -1.62 16.01
C ASP A 64 17.56 -3.10 15.97
N LEU A 65 18.54 -3.45 15.16
CA LEU A 65 19.05 -4.80 15.05
C LEU A 65 20.47 -4.89 15.62
N PRO A 66 20.84 -6.01 16.26
CA PRO A 66 22.16 -6.16 16.87
C PRO A 66 23.29 -6.38 15.86
N GLU A 67 22.96 -6.73 14.62
CA GLU A 67 23.92 -6.99 13.54
C GLU A 67 23.31 -6.62 12.18
N PRO A 68 24.14 -6.23 11.19
CA PRO A 68 23.66 -5.96 9.85
C PRO A 68 23.31 -7.25 9.10
N ALA A 69 22.30 -7.14 8.20
CA ALA A 69 21.77 -8.24 7.42
C ALA A 69 22.44 -8.40 6.05
N ASP A 70 22.48 -9.64 5.58
CA ASP A 70 22.89 -9.97 4.22
C ASP A 70 21.71 -9.81 3.24
N ILE A 71 20.48 -10.06 3.73
CA ILE A 71 19.27 -10.04 2.91
C ILE A 71 18.15 -9.36 3.69
N ILE A 72 17.42 -8.48 3.00
CA ILE A 72 16.13 -7.93 3.46
C ILE A 72 15.05 -8.45 2.52
N LEU A 73 13.97 -8.96 3.09
CA LEU A 73 12.82 -9.43 2.33
C LEU A 73 11.51 -8.86 2.87
N ALA A 74 10.54 -8.64 1.96
CA ALA A 74 9.18 -8.24 2.28
C ALA A 74 8.20 -8.60 1.16
N ASP A 75 6.95 -8.85 1.52
CA ASP A 75 5.84 -9.05 0.57
C ASP A 75 4.84 -7.87 0.59
N GLN A 76 5.31 -6.67 0.83
CA GLN A 76 4.50 -5.45 0.92
C GLN A 76 4.38 -4.72 -0.42
N ILE A 77 4.04 -5.49 -1.48
CA ILE A 77 4.05 -5.01 -2.87
C ILE A 77 2.73 -4.32 -3.26
N GLY A 78 1.59 -4.79 -2.73
CA GLY A 78 0.26 -4.29 -3.13
C GLY A 78 -0.27 -4.94 -4.41
N HIS A 79 -1.17 -4.25 -5.12
CA HIS A 79 -1.83 -4.73 -6.32
C HIS A 79 -1.14 -4.25 -7.60
N PHE A 80 -0.53 -3.07 -7.55
CA PHE A 80 0.15 -2.42 -8.68
C PHE A 80 1.67 -2.27 -8.45
N GLY A 81 2.17 -2.69 -7.28
CA GLY A 81 3.61 -2.74 -7.04
C GLY A 81 4.14 -1.77 -5.97
N PHE A 82 3.32 -0.94 -5.35
CA PHE A 82 3.80 0.08 -4.40
C PHE A 82 2.88 0.33 -3.19
N GLU A 83 1.58 -0.04 -3.24
CA GLU A 83 0.55 0.47 -2.33
C GLU A 83 0.67 -0.06 -0.90
N ALA A 84 1.47 -1.09 -0.67
CA ALA A 84 1.69 -1.65 0.67
C ALA A 84 2.93 -1.08 1.39
N GLY A 85 3.54 0.00 0.85
CA GLY A 85 4.63 0.71 1.50
C GLY A 85 6.03 0.17 1.24
N LEU A 86 6.20 -0.75 0.28
CA LEU A 86 7.47 -1.40 -0.03
C LEU A 86 8.65 -0.41 -0.19
N PHE A 87 8.43 0.69 -0.91
CA PHE A 87 9.47 1.68 -1.22
C PHE A 87 10.01 2.38 0.02
N ASP A 88 9.13 2.76 0.94
CA ASP A 88 9.51 3.45 2.16
C ASP A 88 10.25 2.51 3.12
N TYR A 89 9.67 1.33 3.36
CA TYR A 89 10.26 0.34 4.27
C TYR A 89 11.59 -0.21 3.75
N PHE A 90 11.73 -0.47 2.43
CA PHE A 90 13.00 -0.95 1.88
C PHE A 90 14.09 0.10 1.88
N SER A 91 13.75 1.34 1.57
CA SER A 91 14.71 2.46 1.60
C SER A 91 15.25 2.69 3.02
N ASP A 92 14.37 2.67 4.03
CA ASP A 92 14.80 2.77 5.44
C ASP A 92 15.64 1.55 5.87
N ALA A 93 15.14 0.35 5.60
CA ALA A 93 15.81 -0.89 6.01
C ALA A 93 17.18 -1.07 5.32
N ARG A 94 17.29 -0.70 4.03
CA ARG A 94 18.57 -0.70 3.32
C ARG A 94 19.61 0.17 4.03
N ARG A 95 19.23 1.37 4.41
CA ARG A 95 20.12 2.34 5.07
C ARG A 95 20.56 1.86 6.45
N ARG A 96 19.66 1.25 7.21
CA ARG A 96 19.87 0.93 8.64
C ARG A 96 20.37 -0.49 8.88
N PHE A 97 19.92 -1.44 8.07
CA PHE A 97 20.10 -2.87 8.34
C PHE A 97 20.97 -3.59 7.33
N LEU A 98 21.01 -3.15 6.06
CA LEU A 98 21.64 -3.92 5.00
C LEU A 98 23.15 -3.70 4.98
N LYS A 99 23.92 -4.80 4.84
CA LYS A 99 25.36 -4.75 4.57
C LYS A 99 25.61 -4.08 3.19
N PRO A 100 26.82 -3.51 2.95
CA PRO A 100 27.15 -2.86 1.68
C PRO A 100 26.89 -3.71 0.42
N ASN A 101 27.11 -5.03 0.50
CA ASN A 101 26.88 -5.98 -0.60
C ASN A 101 25.62 -6.85 -0.38
N GLY A 102 24.75 -6.43 0.50
CA GLY A 102 23.50 -7.14 0.79
C GLY A 102 22.47 -7.00 -0.33
N ALA A 103 21.48 -7.87 -0.34
CA ALA A 103 20.42 -7.91 -1.33
C ALA A 103 19.04 -7.68 -0.72
N THR A 104 18.13 -7.15 -1.53
CA THR A 104 16.70 -7.07 -1.20
C THR A 104 15.89 -8.09 -1.99
N ILE A 105 14.78 -8.56 -1.44
CA ILE A 105 13.81 -9.42 -2.13
C ILE A 105 12.42 -8.81 -1.90
N PRO A 106 11.78 -8.27 -2.94
CA PRO A 106 12.20 -8.21 -4.36
C PRO A 106 13.39 -7.29 -4.60
N GLN A 107 14.14 -7.58 -5.69
CA GLN A 107 15.23 -6.75 -6.19
C GLN A 107 14.73 -5.62 -7.08
N GLY A 108 13.57 -5.81 -7.72
CA GLY A 108 12.98 -4.86 -8.64
C GLY A 108 11.47 -5.03 -8.75
N ILE A 109 10.80 -3.94 -9.09
CA ILE A 109 9.38 -3.90 -9.43
C ILE A 109 9.23 -3.28 -10.81
N THR A 110 8.59 -4.02 -11.71
CA THR A 110 8.17 -3.52 -13.03
C THR A 110 6.68 -3.25 -13.01
N PHE A 111 6.29 -2.04 -13.37
CA PHE A 111 4.90 -1.62 -13.52
C PHE A 111 4.40 -2.00 -14.91
N CYS A 112 3.26 -2.66 -14.96
CA CYS A 112 2.64 -3.10 -16.22
C CYS A 112 1.27 -2.45 -16.35
N ILE A 113 0.93 -1.97 -17.55
CA ILE A 113 -0.39 -1.39 -17.85
C ILE A 113 -0.92 -1.87 -19.21
N ALA A 114 -2.26 -1.94 -19.33
CA ALA A 114 -2.95 -2.27 -20.56
C ALA A 114 -4.28 -1.52 -20.69
N PRO A 115 -4.81 -1.34 -21.91
CA PRO A 115 -6.15 -0.79 -22.15
C PRO A 115 -7.20 -1.86 -21.86
N VAL A 116 -8.26 -1.50 -21.12
CA VAL A 116 -9.24 -2.46 -20.58
C VAL A 116 -10.67 -2.11 -20.95
N GLU A 117 -11.40 -3.15 -21.40
CA GLU A 117 -12.84 -3.19 -21.53
C GLU A 117 -13.44 -3.95 -20.35
N HIS A 118 -14.11 -3.25 -19.44
CA HIS A 118 -14.74 -3.85 -18.25
C HIS A 118 -16.03 -3.11 -17.89
N PRO A 119 -17.14 -3.40 -18.62
CA PRO A 119 -18.40 -2.68 -18.43
C PRO A 119 -18.95 -2.79 -17.01
N THR A 120 -18.98 -4.01 -16.44
CA THR A 120 -19.54 -4.25 -15.10
C THR A 120 -18.82 -3.44 -14.00
N LEU A 121 -17.50 -3.28 -14.10
CA LEU A 121 -16.77 -2.47 -13.12
C LEU A 121 -16.98 -0.98 -13.37
N TRP A 122 -17.06 -0.59 -14.66
CA TRP A 122 -17.32 0.80 -15.00
C TRP A 122 -18.74 1.25 -14.62
N GLU A 123 -19.73 0.34 -14.63
CA GLU A 123 -21.08 0.59 -14.11
C GLU A 123 -21.08 1.03 -12.63
N GLN A 124 -20.12 0.59 -11.83
CA GLN A 124 -19.96 1.05 -10.45
C GLN A 124 -19.56 2.54 -10.38
N VAL A 125 -18.80 3.03 -11.36
CA VAL A 125 -18.49 4.46 -11.51
C VAL A 125 -19.71 5.23 -12.03
N GLU A 126 -20.42 4.68 -13.02
CA GLU A 126 -21.60 5.30 -13.61
C GLU A 126 -22.80 5.34 -12.67
N PHE A 127 -22.91 4.41 -11.72
CA PHE A 127 -23.95 4.39 -10.69
C PHE A 127 -24.17 5.76 -10.06
N TRP A 128 -23.12 6.54 -9.86
CA TRP A 128 -23.16 7.85 -9.24
C TRP A 128 -23.76 8.96 -10.11
N ASN A 129 -23.96 8.71 -11.40
CA ASN A 129 -24.73 9.60 -12.29
C ASN A 129 -26.24 9.39 -12.21
N GLY A 130 -26.69 8.31 -11.58
CA GLY A 130 -28.09 8.00 -11.37
C GLY A 130 -28.67 8.76 -10.19
N SER A 131 -29.96 8.48 -9.97
CA SER A 131 -30.70 9.03 -8.81
C SER A 131 -31.27 7.89 -7.94
N PRO A 132 -30.42 7.06 -7.33
CA PRO A 132 -30.86 5.96 -6.49
C PRO A 132 -31.71 6.50 -5.33
N ALA A 133 -32.82 5.84 -5.06
CA ALA A 133 -33.81 6.26 -4.07
C ALA A 133 -34.32 7.72 -4.23
N GLY A 134 -34.20 8.29 -5.43
CA GLY A 134 -34.65 9.67 -5.74
C GLY A 134 -33.64 10.77 -5.36
N PHE A 135 -32.43 10.42 -4.92
CA PHE A 135 -31.38 11.40 -4.54
C PHE A 135 -30.38 11.61 -5.66
N ASP A 136 -29.97 12.86 -5.88
CA ASP A 136 -28.88 13.20 -6.79
C ASP A 136 -27.52 12.91 -6.13
N LEU A 137 -26.83 11.86 -6.59
CA LEU A 137 -25.53 11.44 -6.07
C LEU A 137 -24.34 11.84 -6.97
N ARG A 138 -24.57 12.64 -8.03
CA ARG A 138 -23.52 13.09 -8.95
C ARG A 138 -22.29 13.70 -8.30
N PRO A 139 -22.36 14.42 -7.14
CA PRO A 139 -21.15 14.88 -6.45
C PRO A 139 -20.16 13.77 -6.08
N ALA A 140 -20.62 12.53 -5.85
CA ALA A 140 -19.77 11.39 -5.53
C ALA A 140 -19.08 10.79 -6.76
N ARG A 141 -19.53 11.08 -7.98
CA ARG A 141 -18.97 10.55 -9.21
C ARG A 141 -17.50 10.97 -9.42
N ALA A 142 -17.15 12.19 -9.03
CA ALA A 142 -15.77 12.66 -9.10
C ALA A 142 -14.82 11.83 -8.24
N LEU A 143 -15.29 11.32 -7.10
CA LEU A 143 -14.52 10.40 -6.24
C LEU A 143 -14.39 9.05 -6.93
N ALA A 144 -15.50 8.50 -7.45
CA ALA A 144 -15.51 7.20 -8.10
C ALA A 144 -14.60 7.14 -9.34
N SER A 145 -14.60 8.16 -10.19
CA SER A 145 -13.74 8.21 -11.38
C SER A 145 -12.26 8.51 -11.06
N ASN A 146 -11.94 8.89 -9.84
CA ASN A 146 -10.57 9.17 -9.37
C ASN A 146 -10.07 8.12 -8.36
N THR A 147 -10.59 6.91 -8.42
CA THR A 147 -10.21 5.79 -7.54
C THR A 147 -9.60 4.66 -8.37
N GLY A 148 -8.55 4.02 -7.85
CA GLY A 148 -8.05 2.75 -8.36
C GLY A 148 -8.81 1.58 -7.72
N TYR A 149 -9.42 0.72 -8.52
CA TYR A 149 -10.26 -0.39 -8.05
C TYR A 149 -9.50 -1.71 -8.06
N PRO A 150 -9.36 -2.41 -6.93
CA PRO A 150 -8.82 -3.77 -6.93
C PRO A 150 -9.75 -4.73 -7.67
N VAL A 151 -9.24 -5.40 -8.70
CA VAL A 151 -10.01 -6.27 -9.61
C VAL A 151 -9.20 -7.50 -9.99
N LYS A 152 -9.88 -8.60 -10.35
CA LYS A 152 -9.26 -9.72 -11.07
C LYS A 152 -9.53 -9.51 -12.55
N LEU A 153 -8.52 -9.06 -13.29
CA LEU A 153 -8.61 -8.90 -14.74
C LEU A 153 -8.46 -10.26 -15.43
N LEU A 154 -9.14 -10.39 -16.55
CA LEU A 154 -9.07 -11.54 -17.45
C LEU A 154 -8.41 -11.12 -18.78
N PRO A 155 -7.68 -12.02 -19.47
CA PRO A 155 -7.02 -11.71 -20.74
C PRO A 155 -7.95 -11.15 -21.81
N GLU A 156 -9.18 -11.66 -21.90
CA GLU A 156 -10.20 -11.24 -22.88
C GLU A 156 -10.72 -9.80 -22.64
N GLN A 157 -10.50 -9.24 -21.46
CA GLN A 157 -10.87 -7.85 -21.16
C GLN A 157 -9.84 -6.84 -21.69
N LEU A 158 -8.67 -7.30 -22.12
CA LEU A 158 -7.64 -6.43 -22.67
C LEU A 158 -7.96 -6.07 -24.12
N LEU A 159 -7.87 -4.79 -24.45
CA LEU A 159 -8.09 -4.26 -25.81
C LEU A 159 -6.81 -4.25 -26.65
N GLY A 160 -5.69 -4.58 -26.03
CA GLY A 160 -4.38 -4.63 -26.67
C GLY A 160 -3.33 -5.21 -25.71
N PRO A 161 -2.09 -5.34 -26.16
CA PRO A 161 -1.00 -5.86 -25.33
C PRO A 161 -0.70 -4.93 -24.16
N SER A 162 -0.16 -5.51 -23.10
CA SER A 162 0.40 -4.73 -22.00
C SER A 162 1.75 -4.14 -22.35
N MET A 163 2.07 -3.01 -21.69
CA MET A 163 3.38 -2.38 -21.74
C MET A 163 3.99 -2.38 -20.33
N GLU A 164 5.32 -2.41 -20.28
CA GLU A 164 6.15 -2.38 -19.08
C GLU A 164 6.98 -1.08 -19.03
N PRO A 165 6.33 0.07 -18.84
CA PRO A 165 6.96 1.38 -19.06
C PRO A 165 8.01 1.76 -18.02
N LEU A 166 8.04 1.10 -16.87
CA LEU A 166 8.96 1.43 -15.79
C LEU A 166 9.33 0.20 -14.97
N SER A 167 10.64 0.02 -14.77
CA SER A 167 11.20 -0.93 -13.80
C SER A 167 12.11 -0.19 -12.82
N VAL A 168 11.97 -0.44 -11.53
CA VAL A 168 12.71 0.26 -10.47
C VAL A 168 13.15 -0.70 -9.36
N ASP A 169 14.26 -0.38 -8.72
CA ASP A 169 14.67 -0.98 -7.45
C ASP A 169 14.01 -0.22 -6.30
N PRO A 170 13.06 -0.81 -5.56
CA PRO A 170 12.34 -0.12 -4.49
C PRO A 170 13.26 0.29 -3.34
N SER A 171 14.39 -0.37 -3.15
CA SER A 171 15.34 -0.06 -2.07
C SER A 171 16.18 1.19 -2.32
N THR A 172 16.35 1.58 -3.58
CA THR A 172 17.14 2.75 -3.99
C THR A 172 16.30 3.92 -4.46
N SER A 173 15.09 3.65 -4.98
CA SER A 173 14.17 4.69 -5.46
C SER A 173 13.59 5.55 -4.33
N GLY A 174 13.55 5.02 -3.11
CA GLY A 174 13.09 5.73 -1.93
C GLY A 174 11.67 6.30 -2.08
N SER A 175 11.47 7.47 -1.48
CA SER A 175 10.19 8.20 -1.51
C SER A 175 10.01 9.09 -2.74
N GLN A 176 10.89 9.00 -3.74
CA GLN A 176 10.82 9.84 -4.93
C GLN A 176 9.58 9.55 -5.78
N PRO A 177 8.95 10.57 -6.37
CA PRO A 177 7.90 10.36 -7.35
C PRO A 177 8.40 9.54 -8.54
N LEU A 178 7.63 8.52 -8.93
CA LEU A 178 7.89 7.72 -10.11
C LEU A 178 7.06 8.26 -11.28
N HIS A 179 7.68 8.37 -12.45
CA HIS A 179 7.03 8.89 -13.65
C HIS A 179 7.30 7.98 -14.83
N PHE A 180 6.28 7.71 -15.62
CA PHE A 180 6.44 7.03 -16.89
C PHE A 180 5.38 7.46 -17.91
N GLY A 181 5.71 7.23 -19.18
CA GLY A 181 4.77 7.37 -20.29
C GLY A 181 4.94 6.24 -21.27
N CYS A 182 3.85 5.82 -21.89
CA CYS A 182 3.89 4.83 -22.97
C CYS A 182 2.69 4.99 -23.92
N THR A 183 2.78 4.32 -25.05
CA THR A 183 1.69 4.19 -26.00
C THR A 183 1.20 2.75 -26.02
N LEU A 184 -0.08 2.55 -25.72
CA LEU A 184 -0.77 1.27 -25.74
C LEU A 184 -1.50 1.11 -27.07
N PRO A 185 -1.10 0.17 -27.93
CA PRO A 185 -1.82 -0.08 -29.18
C PRO A 185 -3.14 -0.78 -28.88
N ILE A 186 -4.20 -0.40 -29.62
CA ILE A 186 -5.46 -1.12 -29.62
C ILE A 186 -5.42 -2.15 -30.74
N THR A 187 -5.63 -3.42 -30.41
CA THR A 187 -5.55 -4.54 -31.37
C THR A 187 -6.89 -5.18 -31.69
N ARG A 188 -7.94 -4.85 -30.93
CA ARG A 188 -9.32 -5.27 -31.22
C ARG A 188 -10.31 -4.13 -31.02
N THR A 189 -11.40 -4.17 -31.74
CA THR A 189 -12.54 -3.26 -31.54
C THR A 189 -13.22 -3.54 -30.21
N GLY A 190 -13.64 -2.50 -29.51
CA GLY A 190 -14.33 -2.58 -28.23
C GLY A 190 -14.56 -1.21 -27.59
N THR A 191 -14.86 -1.21 -26.31
CA THR A 191 -15.08 0.02 -25.52
C THR A 191 -13.99 0.13 -24.46
N LEU A 192 -13.17 1.17 -24.54
CA LEU A 192 -12.18 1.49 -23.52
C LEU A 192 -12.88 2.10 -22.30
N HIS A 193 -12.86 1.38 -21.18
CA HIS A 193 -13.43 1.83 -19.92
C HIS A 193 -12.37 2.39 -18.97
N GLY A 194 -11.11 2.00 -19.13
CA GLY A 194 -10.00 2.40 -18.28
C GLY A 194 -8.71 1.68 -18.60
N LEU A 195 -7.76 1.79 -17.65
CA LEU A 195 -6.48 1.09 -17.70
C LEU A 195 -6.46 -0.01 -16.65
N GLY A 196 -5.91 -1.17 -17.01
CA GLY A 196 -5.54 -2.22 -16.06
C GLY A 196 -4.09 -2.08 -15.67
N GLY A 197 -3.78 -2.24 -14.38
CA GLY A 197 -2.43 -2.19 -13.85
C GLY A 197 -2.09 -3.43 -13.03
N TRP A 198 -0.85 -3.89 -13.14
CA TRP A 198 -0.28 -4.97 -12.35
C TRP A 198 1.23 -4.85 -12.26
N PHE A 199 1.88 -5.77 -11.56
CA PHE A 199 3.33 -5.75 -11.38
C PHE A 199 4.01 -7.05 -11.82
N ILE A 200 5.32 -6.93 -12.07
CA ILE A 200 6.27 -8.04 -12.06
C ILE A 200 7.32 -7.70 -11.00
N ALA A 201 7.47 -8.56 -10.00
CA ALA A 201 8.49 -8.44 -8.96
C ALA A 201 9.65 -9.39 -9.26
N GLN A 202 10.84 -8.86 -9.43
CA GLN A 202 12.06 -9.64 -9.59
C GLN A 202 12.57 -10.05 -8.20
N LEU A 203 12.40 -11.32 -7.84
CA LEU A 203 12.82 -11.86 -6.54
C LEU A 203 14.30 -12.24 -6.52
N SER A 204 14.83 -12.70 -7.68
CA SER A 204 16.23 -13.01 -7.91
C SER A 204 16.54 -12.84 -9.41
N PRO A 205 17.79 -12.99 -9.85
CA PRO A 205 18.10 -12.92 -11.28
C PRO A 205 17.30 -13.90 -12.18
N THR A 206 16.81 -15.00 -11.61
CA THR A 206 16.10 -16.06 -12.34
C THR A 206 14.67 -16.31 -11.88
N VAL A 207 14.22 -15.64 -10.81
CA VAL A 207 12.88 -15.86 -10.24
C VAL A 207 12.09 -14.58 -10.27
N MET A 208 10.92 -14.63 -10.89
CA MET A 208 9.95 -13.53 -10.95
C MET A 208 8.64 -13.96 -10.32
N MET A 209 7.93 -13.01 -9.74
CA MET A 209 6.56 -13.14 -9.25
C MET A 209 5.69 -12.07 -9.92
N THR A 210 4.50 -12.43 -10.36
CA THR A 210 3.58 -11.48 -10.99
C THR A 210 2.12 -11.79 -10.66
N ASN A 211 1.28 -10.77 -10.64
CA ASN A 211 -0.18 -10.89 -10.65
C ASN A 211 -0.77 -10.60 -12.04
N SER A 212 0.03 -10.68 -13.11
CA SER A 212 -0.40 -10.43 -14.49
C SER A 212 -1.56 -11.34 -14.90
N PRO A 213 -2.66 -10.81 -15.47
CA PRO A 213 -3.75 -11.63 -15.99
C PRO A 213 -3.30 -12.54 -17.18
N LEU A 214 -2.16 -12.23 -17.77
CA LEU A 214 -1.59 -12.95 -18.92
C LEU A 214 -0.67 -14.12 -18.51
N SER A 215 -0.34 -14.25 -17.23
CA SER A 215 0.56 -15.30 -16.74
C SER A 215 -0.22 -16.48 -16.16
N GLU A 216 0.11 -17.69 -16.59
CA GLU A 216 -0.41 -18.93 -16.00
C GLU A 216 0.13 -19.17 -14.58
N GLN A 217 1.33 -18.66 -14.29
CA GLN A 217 2.00 -18.79 -12.98
C GLN A 217 1.76 -17.58 -12.08
N ARG A 218 0.71 -16.80 -12.36
CA ARG A 218 0.38 -15.62 -11.53
C ARG A 218 0.04 -16.01 -10.09
N VAL A 219 0.45 -15.14 -9.16
CA VAL A 219 -0.02 -15.23 -7.78
C VAL A 219 -1.49 -14.78 -7.69
N ASP A 220 -2.26 -15.36 -6.75
CA ASP A 220 -3.65 -14.98 -6.52
C ASP A 220 -3.75 -13.63 -5.79
N ARG A 221 -3.35 -12.58 -6.51
CA ARG A 221 -3.42 -11.19 -6.05
C ARG A 221 -4.17 -10.38 -7.10
N ARG A 222 -5.05 -9.49 -6.65
CA ARG A 222 -5.81 -8.61 -7.54
C ARG A 222 -4.90 -7.69 -8.33
N ASN A 223 -5.37 -7.28 -9.50
CA ASN A 223 -4.85 -6.17 -10.29
C ASN A 223 -5.50 -4.86 -9.84
N VAL A 224 -5.16 -3.75 -10.46
CA VAL A 224 -5.87 -2.47 -10.28
C VAL A 224 -6.51 -2.02 -11.58
N PHE A 225 -7.70 -1.45 -11.50
CA PHE A 225 -8.38 -0.80 -12.61
C PHE A 225 -8.45 0.70 -12.35
N PHE A 226 -7.99 1.50 -13.29
CA PHE A 226 -8.02 2.96 -13.30
C PHE A 226 -9.07 3.42 -14.32
N PRO A 227 -10.26 3.86 -13.90
CA PRO A 227 -11.34 4.23 -14.80
C PRO A 227 -11.04 5.50 -15.62
N LEU A 228 -11.75 5.67 -16.73
CA LEU A 228 -11.92 6.94 -17.43
C LEU A 228 -13.23 7.60 -16.99
N ASP A 229 -13.36 8.92 -17.24
CA ASP A 229 -14.60 9.65 -16.95
C ASP A 229 -15.79 9.15 -17.79
N GLN A 230 -15.51 8.69 -19.00
CA GLN A 230 -16.52 8.13 -19.89
C GLN A 230 -15.91 7.00 -20.72
N PRO A 231 -16.71 5.99 -21.12
CA PRO A 231 -16.28 4.96 -22.04
C PRO A 231 -16.00 5.55 -23.43
N VAL A 232 -15.00 5.00 -24.11
CA VAL A 232 -14.63 5.44 -25.46
C VAL A 232 -14.60 4.25 -26.40
N SER A 233 -15.41 4.29 -27.46
CA SER A 233 -15.33 3.27 -28.53
C SER A 233 -13.98 3.36 -29.23
N VAL A 234 -13.28 2.24 -29.31
CA VAL A 234 -11.95 2.12 -29.95
C VAL A 234 -11.96 0.97 -30.96
N GLN A 235 -11.06 1.07 -31.95
CA GLN A 235 -10.88 0.05 -32.97
C GLN A 235 -9.41 -0.32 -33.15
N ALA A 236 -9.16 -1.48 -33.77
CA ALA A 236 -7.81 -1.90 -34.09
C ALA A 236 -7.07 -0.83 -34.90
N GLY A 237 -5.84 -0.51 -34.48
CA GLY A 237 -5.04 0.59 -35.04
C GLY A 237 -5.11 1.91 -34.27
N ASP A 238 -6.10 2.11 -33.39
CA ASP A 238 -6.11 3.25 -32.46
C ASP A 238 -4.97 3.10 -31.44
N ALA A 239 -4.60 4.20 -30.80
CA ALA A 239 -3.57 4.22 -29.77
C ALA A 239 -4.01 5.00 -28.52
N VAL A 240 -3.66 4.48 -27.37
CA VAL A 240 -3.89 5.11 -26.06
C VAL A 240 -2.56 5.55 -25.49
N ILE A 241 -2.32 6.86 -25.44
CA ILE A 241 -1.11 7.44 -24.87
C ILE A 241 -1.36 7.69 -23.39
N VAL A 242 -0.53 7.11 -22.56
CA VAL A 242 -0.64 7.19 -21.09
C VAL A 242 0.57 7.90 -20.54
N THR A 243 0.33 8.82 -19.60
CA THR A 243 1.36 9.36 -18.70
C THR A 243 0.89 9.11 -17.27
N MET A 244 1.74 8.48 -16.47
CA MET A 244 1.42 8.15 -15.09
C MET A 244 2.46 8.71 -14.13
N GLN A 245 1.99 9.20 -12.99
CA GLN A 245 2.80 9.59 -11.85
C GLN A 245 2.34 8.80 -10.63
N ILE A 246 3.29 8.19 -9.95
CA ILE A 246 3.07 7.46 -8.70
C ILE A 246 3.82 8.18 -7.58
N LEU A 247 3.14 8.42 -6.47
CA LEU A 247 3.70 8.95 -5.23
C LEU A 247 3.67 7.81 -4.19
N PRO A 248 4.78 7.04 -4.05
CA PRO A 248 4.76 5.81 -3.24
C PRO A 248 4.41 6.06 -1.76
N VAL A 249 4.95 7.11 -1.15
CA VAL A 249 4.70 7.45 0.28
C VAL A 249 3.26 7.89 0.53
N GLN A 250 2.69 8.67 -0.39
CA GLN A 250 1.29 9.14 -0.30
C GLN A 250 0.28 8.08 -0.76
N ILE A 251 0.76 6.96 -1.28
CA ILE A 251 -0.07 5.92 -1.92
C ILE A 251 -1.01 6.54 -2.96
N ALA A 252 -0.46 7.43 -3.79
CA ALA A 252 -1.25 8.17 -4.76
C ALA A 252 -0.78 7.96 -6.19
N VAL A 253 -1.75 7.93 -7.12
CA VAL A 253 -1.51 7.78 -8.56
C VAL A 253 -2.25 8.87 -9.31
N THR A 254 -1.57 9.48 -10.28
CA THR A 254 -2.18 10.34 -11.30
C THR A 254 -2.01 9.68 -12.65
N TRP A 255 -3.10 9.57 -13.42
CA TRP A 255 -3.03 9.04 -14.77
C TRP A 255 -3.67 10.02 -15.75
N LYS A 256 -2.95 10.25 -16.85
CA LYS A 256 -3.42 11.05 -18.00
C LYS A 256 -3.50 10.11 -19.19
N VAL A 257 -4.59 10.21 -19.91
CA VAL A 257 -4.89 9.36 -21.08
C VAL A 257 -5.24 10.26 -22.24
N GLU A 258 -4.56 10.05 -23.37
CA GLU A 258 -4.91 10.66 -24.65
C GLU A 258 -5.21 9.54 -25.65
N ILE A 259 -6.36 9.58 -26.32
CA ILE A 259 -6.77 8.59 -27.29
C ILE A 259 -6.58 9.19 -28.68
N ARG A 260 -5.80 8.49 -29.53
CA ARG A 260 -5.59 8.83 -30.95
C ARG A 260 -6.30 7.81 -31.82
N LYS A 261 -7.19 8.31 -32.66
CA LYS A 261 -7.91 7.52 -33.64
C LYS A 261 -7.06 7.34 -34.90
N ASN A 262 -7.01 6.11 -35.42
CA ASN A 262 -6.24 5.80 -36.62
C ASN A 262 -6.81 6.43 -37.89
N ASP A 263 -8.14 6.55 -37.95
CA ASP A 263 -8.87 7.13 -39.09
C ASP A 263 -8.96 8.67 -39.07
N ARG A 264 -8.62 9.31 -37.96
CA ARG A 264 -8.68 10.77 -37.75
C ARG A 264 -7.52 11.29 -36.92
N PRO A 265 -6.26 11.23 -37.42
CA PRO A 265 -5.09 11.48 -36.57
C PRO A 265 -4.98 12.90 -35.98
N ASP A 266 -5.63 13.91 -36.54
CA ASP A 266 -5.40 15.31 -36.17
C ASP A 266 -6.61 16.09 -35.61
N THR A 267 -7.82 15.56 -35.60
CA THR A 267 -9.03 16.36 -35.35
C THR A 267 -9.72 16.16 -34.00
N GLU A 268 -9.61 15.02 -33.37
CA GLU A 268 -10.23 14.77 -32.05
C GLU A 268 -9.34 13.96 -31.11
N ARG A 269 -8.58 14.66 -30.29
CA ARG A 269 -7.84 14.03 -29.20
C ARG A 269 -8.69 14.06 -27.95
N LEU A 270 -9.25 12.91 -27.56
CA LEU A 270 -9.92 12.78 -26.28
C LEU A 270 -8.85 12.69 -25.18
N ARG A 271 -8.96 13.56 -24.17
CA ARG A 271 -8.02 13.62 -23.07
C ARG A 271 -8.72 13.51 -21.74
N PHE A 272 -8.15 12.68 -20.86
CA PHE A 272 -8.64 12.45 -19.52
C PHE A 272 -7.50 12.67 -18.52
N THR A 273 -7.81 13.23 -17.36
CA THR A 273 -6.83 13.45 -16.29
C THR A 273 -7.46 13.14 -14.95
N HIS A 274 -6.94 12.11 -14.32
CA HIS A 274 -7.43 11.56 -13.07
C HIS A 274 -6.31 11.55 -12.02
N SER A 275 -6.68 11.53 -10.75
CA SER A 275 -5.75 11.37 -9.63
C SER A 275 -6.46 10.84 -8.41
N THR A 276 -5.89 9.84 -7.77
CA THR A 276 -6.41 9.35 -6.48
C THR A 276 -6.42 10.43 -5.40
N LEU A 277 -5.60 11.48 -5.54
CA LEU A 277 -5.67 12.66 -4.67
C LEU A 277 -7.01 13.41 -4.79
N LYS A 278 -7.64 13.41 -5.98
CA LYS A 278 -8.98 13.97 -6.19
C LYS A 278 -10.08 13.06 -5.64
N GLY A 279 -9.78 11.77 -5.48
CA GLY A 279 -10.66 10.78 -4.87
C GLY A 279 -10.59 10.75 -3.33
N MET A 280 -9.74 11.57 -2.71
CA MET A 280 -9.63 11.65 -1.25
C MET A 280 -10.69 12.57 -0.67
N LEU A 281 -11.43 12.06 0.33
CA LEU A 281 -12.34 12.87 1.15
C LEU A 281 -11.53 13.53 2.28
N ILE A 282 -11.20 14.78 2.10
CA ILE A 282 -10.51 15.57 3.12
C ILE A 282 -11.48 16.64 3.62
N ALA A 283 -11.82 16.61 4.90
CA ALA A 283 -12.65 17.65 5.50
C ALA A 283 -11.91 19.01 5.47
N ARG A 284 -12.68 20.07 5.23
CA ARG A 284 -12.10 21.43 5.19
C ARG A 284 -11.42 21.79 6.51
N GLU A 285 -11.98 21.34 7.62
CA GLU A 285 -11.44 21.51 8.97
C GLU A 285 -10.10 20.81 9.13
N ASP A 286 -9.93 19.61 8.56
CA ASP A 286 -8.66 18.88 8.61
C ASP A 286 -7.58 19.58 7.77
N LEU A 287 -7.93 20.10 6.60
CA LEU A 287 -7.03 20.95 5.81
C LEU A 287 -6.59 22.20 6.56
N GLN A 288 -7.51 22.86 7.28
CA GLN A 288 -7.17 24.03 8.10
C GLN A 288 -6.17 23.67 9.19
N ARG A 289 -6.30 22.50 9.81
CA ARG A 289 -5.38 22.00 10.84
C ARG A 289 -3.97 21.69 10.34
N THR A 290 -3.80 21.47 9.04
CA THR A 290 -2.46 21.26 8.44
C THR A 290 -1.79 22.56 8.00
N HIS A 291 -2.46 23.70 8.09
CA HIS A 291 -1.89 24.97 7.69
C HIS A 291 -0.74 25.39 8.64
N PRO A 292 0.42 25.82 8.14
CA PRO A 292 1.58 26.17 8.99
C PRO A 292 1.30 27.21 10.06
N ALA A 293 0.33 28.10 9.87
CA ALA A 293 -0.09 29.09 10.86
C ALA A 293 -1.20 28.61 11.81
N PHE A 294 -1.62 27.35 11.71
CA PHE A 294 -2.62 26.80 12.64
C PHE A 294 -2.02 26.68 14.05
N VAL A 295 -2.74 27.20 15.02
CA VAL A 295 -2.37 27.07 16.44
C VAL A 295 -3.20 25.96 17.07
N PRO A 296 -2.61 24.75 17.25
CA PRO A 296 -3.35 23.61 17.78
C PRO A 296 -3.63 23.77 19.29
N THR A 297 -4.82 23.36 19.71
CA THR A 297 -5.19 23.16 21.12
C THR A 297 -5.62 21.72 21.32
N LEU A 298 -5.39 21.17 22.51
CA LEU A 298 -5.80 19.81 22.82
C LEU A 298 -7.34 19.73 22.90
N SER A 299 -7.91 18.74 22.27
CA SER A 299 -9.29 18.33 22.53
C SER A 299 -9.41 17.72 23.94
N PRO A 300 -10.63 17.55 24.48
CA PRO A 300 -10.82 16.83 25.76
C PRO A 300 -10.14 15.45 25.77
N TRP A 301 -10.25 14.70 24.68
CA TRP A 301 -9.56 13.40 24.52
C TRP A 301 -8.03 13.53 24.44
N GLY A 302 -7.54 14.61 23.82
CA GLY A 302 -6.10 14.92 23.79
C GLY A 302 -5.56 15.23 25.19
N THR A 303 -6.32 16.00 25.99
CA THR A 303 -5.97 16.29 27.38
C THR A 303 -6.02 15.04 28.26
N ALA A 304 -6.99 14.15 28.07
CA ALA A 304 -7.03 12.87 28.76
C ALA A 304 -5.82 11.99 28.41
N ARG A 305 -5.41 11.93 27.12
CA ARG A 305 -4.20 11.21 26.69
C ARG A 305 -2.93 11.80 27.31
N GLN A 306 -2.81 13.11 27.34
CA GLN A 306 -1.71 13.81 28.03
C GLN A 306 -1.66 13.43 29.52
N THR A 307 -2.84 13.38 30.17
CA THR A 307 -2.93 12.96 31.59
C THR A 307 -2.36 11.56 31.80
N VAL A 308 -2.73 10.57 30.96
CA VAL A 308 -2.19 9.21 31.06
C VAL A 308 -0.67 9.23 30.90
N LEU A 309 -0.14 9.91 29.87
CA LEU A 309 1.30 9.98 29.61
C LEU A 309 2.06 10.63 30.79
N MET A 310 1.51 11.66 31.41
CA MET A 310 2.11 12.29 32.59
C MET A 310 2.10 11.39 33.83
N LEU A 311 1.15 10.46 33.94
CA LEU A 311 1.05 9.50 35.03
C LEU A 311 1.97 8.29 34.86
N CYS A 312 2.49 8.05 33.64
CA CYS A 312 3.47 7.00 33.36
C CYS A 312 4.89 7.37 33.85
N ASP A 313 5.07 7.52 35.15
CA ASP A 313 6.30 7.95 35.77
C ASP A 313 7.22 6.78 36.27
N GLY A 314 6.87 5.55 35.90
CA GLY A 314 7.59 4.34 36.29
C GLY A 314 7.37 3.95 37.77
N ARG A 315 6.45 4.59 38.49
CA ARG A 315 6.18 4.36 39.92
C ARG A 315 4.74 3.98 40.20
N ARG A 316 3.79 4.50 39.42
CA ARG A 316 2.35 4.25 39.59
C ARG A 316 1.95 2.94 38.95
N PRO A 317 1.24 2.06 39.65
CA PRO A 317 0.64 0.89 39.04
C PRO A 317 -0.53 1.30 38.13
N LEU A 318 -0.80 0.46 37.10
CA LEU A 318 -1.83 0.69 36.10
C LEU A 318 -3.20 1.06 36.70
N ALA A 319 -3.66 0.29 37.70
CA ALA A 319 -4.94 0.52 38.37
C ALA A 319 -5.05 1.92 39.01
N GLN A 320 -3.94 2.51 39.45
CA GLN A 320 -3.94 3.87 39.97
C GLN A 320 -4.09 4.89 38.84
N ILE A 321 -3.41 4.67 37.70
CA ILE A 321 -3.54 5.54 36.52
C ILE A 321 -4.97 5.54 35.99
N GLU A 322 -5.62 4.37 35.95
CA GLU A 322 -7.01 4.20 35.53
C GLU A 322 -7.99 4.98 36.43
N ASN A 323 -7.83 4.86 37.75
CA ASN A 323 -8.63 5.60 38.73
C ASN A 323 -8.37 7.11 38.65
N ASP A 324 -7.12 7.53 38.57
CA ASP A 324 -6.74 8.95 38.46
C ASP A 324 -7.33 9.57 37.19
N LEU A 325 -7.30 8.84 36.05
CA LEU A 325 -7.91 9.29 34.80
C LEU A 325 -9.42 9.46 34.90
N LEU A 326 -10.12 8.48 35.48
CA LEU A 326 -11.58 8.54 35.67
C LEU A 326 -11.96 9.75 36.52
N HIS A 327 -11.23 10.01 37.61
CA HIS A 327 -11.50 11.14 38.50
C HIS A 327 -11.21 12.51 37.86
N ARG A 328 -10.16 12.60 37.01
CA ARG A 328 -9.79 13.87 36.37
C ARG A 328 -10.63 14.21 35.15
N HIS A 329 -11.25 13.20 34.51
CA HIS A 329 -12.02 13.35 33.29
C HIS A 329 -13.39 12.62 33.37
N PRO A 330 -14.22 12.93 34.41
CA PRO A 330 -15.49 12.20 34.61
C PRO A 330 -16.48 12.37 33.44
N ASP A 331 -16.39 13.46 32.71
CA ASP A 331 -17.26 13.71 31.54
C ASP A 331 -16.94 12.82 30.35
N LEU A 332 -15.71 12.31 30.25
CA LEU A 332 -15.26 11.44 29.17
C LEU A 332 -15.43 9.96 29.51
N PHE A 333 -15.28 9.59 30.77
CA PHE A 333 -15.24 8.19 31.21
C PHE A 333 -16.41 7.89 32.15
N ARG A 334 -17.35 7.07 31.68
CA ARG A 334 -18.56 6.70 32.46
C ARG A 334 -18.33 5.58 33.47
N SER A 335 -17.20 4.89 33.38
CA SER A 335 -16.85 3.77 34.24
C SER A 335 -15.34 3.55 34.28
N LEU A 336 -14.87 2.84 35.31
CA LEU A 336 -13.47 2.41 35.39
C LEU A 336 -13.07 1.53 34.22
N SER A 337 -13.94 0.65 33.75
CA SER A 337 -13.68 -0.20 32.56
C SER A 337 -13.44 0.62 31.32
N HIS A 338 -14.19 1.72 31.13
CA HIS A 338 -14.00 2.62 29.98
C HIS A 338 -12.66 3.38 30.10
N ALA A 339 -12.30 3.85 31.28
CA ALA A 339 -11.00 4.47 31.55
C ALA A 339 -9.85 3.48 31.34
N ALA A 340 -9.99 2.24 31.83
CA ALA A 340 -8.98 1.18 31.70
C ALA A 340 -8.70 0.84 30.23
N THR A 341 -9.74 0.72 29.41
CA THR A 341 -9.57 0.49 27.96
C THR A 341 -8.78 1.61 27.29
N PHE A 342 -9.09 2.86 27.60
CA PHE A 342 -8.36 4.02 27.07
C PHE A 342 -6.91 4.08 27.55
N VAL A 343 -6.68 3.82 28.86
CA VAL A 343 -5.31 3.76 29.42
C VAL A 343 -4.51 2.67 28.76
N ALA A 344 -5.09 1.47 28.57
CA ALA A 344 -4.42 0.35 27.90
C ALA A 344 -4.00 0.73 26.46
N GLU A 345 -4.87 1.41 25.69
CA GLU A 345 -4.56 1.91 24.35
C GLU A 345 -3.33 2.84 24.36
N VAL A 346 -3.30 3.81 25.29
CA VAL A 346 -2.21 4.77 25.38
C VAL A 346 -0.91 4.09 25.81
N ILE A 347 -0.96 3.26 26.84
CA ILE A 347 0.24 2.59 27.37
C ILE A 347 0.85 1.63 26.34
N THR A 348 0.05 0.85 25.64
CA THR A 348 0.53 -0.07 24.61
C THR A 348 1.31 0.63 23.50
N ARG A 349 1.01 1.90 23.23
CA ARG A 349 1.68 2.67 22.17
C ARG A 349 2.90 3.47 22.64
N TYR A 350 2.94 3.88 23.91
CA TYR A 350 3.85 4.93 24.37
C TYR A 350 4.63 4.57 25.65
N SER A 351 4.46 3.38 26.22
CA SER A 351 5.25 2.91 27.35
C SER A 351 6.06 1.66 27.02
N VAL A 352 7.05 1.36 27.84
CA VAL A 352 7.92 0.18 27.75
C VAL A 352 7.67 -0.76 28.93
#